data_9a80b29c2a1d71f4f42069f8f59fcf15
#
_entry.id   9a80b29c2a1d71f4f42069f8f59fcf15
#
_cell.length_a   1.000
_cell.length_b   1.000
_cell.length_c   1.000
_cell.angle_alpha   90.00
_cell.angle_beta   90.00
_cell.angle_gamma   90.00
#
_symmetry.space_group_name_H-M   'P 1'
#
loop_
_entity.id
_entity.type
_entity.pdbx_description
1 polymer ?
#
loop_
_entity_poly.entity_id
_entity_poly.type
_entity_poly.pdbx_seq_one_letter_code
_entity_poly.pdbx_strand_id
1 'polypeptide(L)'
;MTIIFAKHDGCNKDFIFEVPADMYPVKNDVLWVDTAYGETVAVATSDAIFVNKVDELAEKFGAYLPLKKVKAYANRELQIYIENRIYREISAFCIDRQSNVHEVEELPF
;
A
#
# COMPACT_ATOMS: atom_id res chain seq x y z
N MET A 1 7.92 1.44 -17.09
CA MET A 1 8.07 1.83 -15.68
C MET A 1 6.80 1.47 -14.91
N THR A 2 6.94 0.94 -13.74
CA THR A 2 5.80 0.68 -12.87
C THR A 2 5.61 1.87 -11.94
N ILE A 3 4.38 2.33 -11.80
CA ILE A 3 4.01 3.46 -10.95
C ILE A 3 2.87 3.08 -10.03
N ILE A 4 2.64 3.91 -9.03
CA ILE A 4 1.48 3.80 -8.15
C ILE A 4 1.02 5.19 -7.73
N PHE A 5 -0.28 5.33 -7.52
CA PHE A 5 -0.84 6.52 -6.91
C PHE A 5 -0.98 6.29 -5.40
N ALA A 6 -0.58 7.27 -4.62
CA ALA A 6 -0.64 7.19 -3.17
C ALA A 6 -0.89 8.56 -2.55
N LYS A 7 -1.52 8.57 -1.38
CA LYS A 7 -1.79 9.78 -0.60
C LYS A 7 -0.95 9.80 0.66
N HIS A 8 -0.38 10.94 0.95
CA HIS A 8 0.22 11.18 2.26
C HIS A 8 -0.87 11.37 3.31
N ASP A 9 -0.54 11.06 4.54
CA ASP A 9 -1.46 11.26 5.66
C ASP A 9 -1.86 12.74 5.74
N GLY A 10 -3.16 12.97 5.89
CA GLY A 10 -3.71 14.31 5.95
C GLY A 10 -3.84 15.03 4.61
N CYS A 11 -3.44 14.42 3.51
CA CYS A 11 -3.57 15.00 2.17
C CYS A 11 -4.72 14.35 1.40
N ASN A 12 -5.42 15.15 0.61
CA ASN A 12 -6.48 14.66 -0.27
C ASN A 12 -5.99 14.45 -1.70
N LYS A 13 -4.74 14.81 -1.98
CA LYS A 13 -4.17 14.73 -3.33
C LYS A 13 -3.43 13.41 -3.49
N ASP A 14 -3.63 12.75 -4.63
CA ASP A 14 -2.84 11.60 -5.04
C ASP A 14 -1.51 12.07 -5.64
N PHE A 15 -0.44 11.41 -5.22
CA PHE A 15 0.88 11.60 -5.80
C PHE A 15 1.28 10.34 -6.55
N ILE A 16 2.14 10.51 -7.55
CA ILE A 16 2.64 9.40 -8.36
C ILE A 16 4.04 9.04 -7.87
N PHE A 17 4.27 7.75 -7.63
CA PHE A 17 5.57 7.23 -7.24
C PHE A 17 6.00 6.12 -8.18
N GLU A 18 7.31 6.03 -8.44
CA GLU A 18 7.89 4.91 -9.13
C GLU A 18 7.96 3.70 -8.20
N VAL A 19 7.58 2.54 -8.70
CA VAL A 19 7.60 1.28 -7.95
C VAL A 19 8.79 0.44 -8.42
N PRO A 20 9.67 -0.04 -7.52
CA PRO A 20 10.74 -0.96 -7.89
C PRO A 20 10.21 -2.22 -8.56
N ALA A 21 11.04 -2.81 -9.43
CA ALA A 21 10.63 -3.96 -10.24
C ALA A 21 10.25 -5.19 -9.42
N ASP A 22 10.74 -5.29 -8.20
CA ASP A 22 10.49 -6.42 -7.31
C ASP A 22 9.31 -6.20 -6.36
N MET A 23 8.60 -5.09 -6.51
CA MET A 23 7.44 -4.77 -5.66
C MET A 23 6.16 -4.73 -6.49
N TYR A 24 5.07 -5.19 -5.88
CA TYR A 24 3.75 -5.18 -6.51
C TYR A 24 2.71 -4.69 -5.50
N PRO A 25 2.80 -3.43 -5.06
CA PRO A 25 1.84 -2.90 -4.10
C PRO A 25 0.46 -2.80 -4.71
N VAL A 26 -0.53 -2.96 -3.86
CA VAL A 26 -1.94 -2.88 -4.25
C VAL A 26 -2.62 -1.77 -3.44
N LYS A 27 -3.80 -1.38 -3.88
CA LYS A 27 -4.59 -0.38 -3.20
C LYS A 27 -4.71 -0.69 -1.71
N ASN A 28 -4.56 0.33 -0.89
CA ASN A 28 -4.56 0.32 0.57
C ASN A 28 -3.26 -0.16 1.22
N ASP A 29 -2.27 -0.59 0.45
CA ASP A 29 -0.94 -0.84 1.03
C ASP A 29 -0.38 0.45 1.60
N VAL A 30 0.27 0.36 2.75
CA VAL A 30 1.00 1.47 3.35
C VAL A 30 2.47 1.34 2.97
N LEU A 31 3.01 2.40 2.41
CA LEU A 31 4.32 2.38 1.77
C LEU A 31 5.23 3.44 2.37
N TRP A 32 6.52 3.10 2.50
CA TRP A 32 7.57 4.09 2.69
C TRP A 32 7.94 4.67 1.32
N VAL A 33 7.87 5.98 1.20
CA VAL A 33 8.18 6.67 -0.05
C VAL A 33 9.19 7.79 0.22
N ASP A 34 10.03 8.07 -0.79
CA ASP A 34 10.90 9.25 -0.76
C ASP A 34 10.10 10.49 -1.08
N THR A 35 10.47 11.59 -0.42
CA THR A 35 9.96 12.91 -0.74
C THR A 35 11.10 13.92 -0.72
N ALA A 36 10.83 15.14 -1.14
CA ALA A 36 11.80 16.24 -1.05
C ALA A 36 12.24 16.52 0.39
N TYR A 37 11.44 16.10 1.36
CA TYR A 37 11.70 16.34 2.79
C TYR A 37 12.14 15.08 3.53
N GLY A 38 12.47 14.01 2.80
CA GLY A 38 12.88 12.73 3.37
C GLY A 38 11.84 11.63 3.17
N GLU A 39 12.04 10.52 3.84
CA GLU A 39 11.13 9.40 3.75
C GLU A 39 9.88 9.64 4.61
N THR A 40 8.74 9.26 4.08
CA THR A 40 7.47 9.35 4.79
C THR A 40 6.55 8.21 4.36
N VAL A 41 5.43 8.09 5.03
CA VAL A 41 4.43 7.05 4.76
C VAL A 41 3.36 7.59 3.82
N ALA A 42 2.95 6.77 2.88
CA ALA A 42 1.82 7.06 2.00
C ALA A 42 0.96 5.81 1.83
N VAL A 43 -0.33 6.01 1.64
CA VAL A 43 -1.29 4.91 1.44
C VAL A 43 -1.62 4.83 -0.04
N ALA A 44 -1.42 3.65 -0.62
CA ALA A 44 -1.73 3.43 -2.03
C ALA A 44 -3.22 3.61 -2.30
N THR A 45 -3.54 4.43 -3.29
CA THR A 45 -4.92 4.67 -3.73
C THR A 45 -5.23 3.92 -5.02
N SER A 46 -4.23 3.26 -5.58
CA SER A 46 -4.39 2.37 -6.74
C SER A 46 -3.49 1.16 -6.58
N ASP A 47 -3.71 0.15 -7.41
CA ASP A 47 -2.75 -0.92 -7.61
C ASP A 47 -1.56 -0.38 -8.42
N ALA A 48 -0.43 -1.09 -8.35
CA ALA A 48 0.71 -0.76 -9.19
C ALA A 48 0.34 -0.94 -10.67
N ILE A 49 0.74 0.01 -11.50
CA ILE A 49 0.36 0.09 -12.91
C ILE A 49 1.62 0.25 -13.74
N PHE A 50 1.73 -0.53 -14.81
CA PHE A 50 2.81 -0.33 -15.77
C PHE A 50 2.43 0.75 -16.78
N VAL A 51 3.34 1.71 -16.98
CA VAL A 51 3.14 2.79 -17.96
C VAL A 51 4.35 2.86 -18.90
N ASN A 52 4.06 3.11 -20.17
CA ASN A 52 5.09 3.25 -21.20
C ASN A 52 5.59 4.69 -21.35
N LYS A 53 4.71 5.65 -21.12
CA LYS A 53 4.98 7.07 -21.35
C LYS A 53 4.85 7.84 -20.05
N VAL A 54 5.85 7.67 -19.19
CA VAL A 54 5.84 8.29 -17.86
C VAL A 54 5.88 9.82 -17.95
N ASP A 55 6.53 10.36 -18.97
CA ASP A 55 6.62 11.81 -19.16
C ASP A 55 5.26 12.45 -19.36
N GLU A 56 4.42 11.84 -20.18
CA GLU A 56 3.05 12.32 -20.44
C GLU A 56 2.20 12.20 -19.17
N LEU A 57 2.35 11.11 -18.45
CA LEU A 57 1.62 10.90 -17.23
C LEU A 57 2.02 11.92 -16.16
N ALA A 58 3.32 12.16 -16.00
CA ALA A 58 3.81 13.13 -15.05
C ALA A 58 3.31 14.54 -15.36
N GLU A 59 3.33 14.93 -16.63
CA GLU A 59 2.82 16.23 -17.07
C GLU A 59 1.33 16.37 -16.77
N LYS A 60 0.55 15.34 -17.08
CA LYS A 60 -0.89 15.33 -16.85
C LYS A 60 -1.25 15.52 -15.37
N PHE A 61 -0.49 14.96 -14.47
CA PHE A 61 -0.73 15.02 -13.02
C PHE A 61 0.14 16.05 -12.29
N GLY A 62 0.91 16.85 -13.03
CA GLY A 62 1.74 17.89 -12.44
C GLY A 62 2.92 17.36 -11.61
N ALA A 63 3.37 16.16 -11.90
CA ALA A 63 4.50 15.55 -11.20
C ALA A 63 5.82 15.97 -11.85
N TYR A 64 6.86 16.05 -11.02
CA TYR A 64 8.21 16.34 -11.50
C TYR A 64 8.96 15.05 -11.75
N LEU A 65 9.80 15.04 -12.80
CA LEU A 65 10.68 13.92 -13.10
C LEU A 65 12.08 14.19 -12.59
N PRO A 66 12.81 13.16 -12.15
CA PRO A 66 12.35 11.78 -11.99
C PRO A 66 11.34 11.65 -10.85
N LEU A 67 10.42 10.68 -10.98
CA LEU A 67 9.45 10.42 -9.92
C LEU A 67 10.15 9.97 -8.64
N LYS A 68 9.60 10.36 -7.51
CA LYS A 68 10.05 9.83 -6.22
C LYS A 68 9.67 8.35 -6.14
N LYS A 69 10.42 7.60 -5.36
CA LYS A 69 10.31 6.13 -5.36
C LYS A 69 9.65 5.60 -4.11
N VAL A 70 8.91 4.52 -4.29
CA VAL A 70 8.51 3.66 -3.19
C VAL A 70 9.76 2.92 -2.70
N LYS A 71 9.99 2.93 -1.39
CA LYS A 71 11.16 2.29 -0.79
C LYS A 71 10.86 0.89 -0.27
N ALA A 72 9.74 0.73 0.40
CA ALA A 72 9.38 -0.52 1.05
C ALA A 72 7.91 -0.49 1.45
N TYR A 73 7.38 -1.66 1.80
CA TYR A 73 6.10 -1.75 2.49
C TYR A 73 6.29 -1.32 3.94
N ALA A 74 5.49 -0.36 4.40
CA ALA A 74 5.66 0.19 5.72
C ALA A 74 5.12 -0.71 6.84
N ASN A 75 4.01 -1.41 6.55
CA ASN A 75 3.33 -2.18 7.58
C ASN A 75 2.96 -3.61 7.16
N ARG A 76 3.46 -4.08 6.02
CA ARG A 76 3.07 -5.40 5.52
C ARG A 76 3.49 -6.51 6.47
N GLU A 77 4.69 -6.46 7.03
CA GLU A 77 5.16 -7.44 7.98
C GLU A 77 4.33 -7.44 9.26
N LEU A 78 4.02 -6.26 9.77
CA LEU A 78 3.16 -6.13 10.93
C LEU A 78 1.76 -6.64 10.65
N GLN A 79 1.23 -6.30 9.49
CA GLN A 79 -0.08 -6.77 9.07
C GLN A 79 -0.13 -8.29 8.97
N ILE A 80 0.86 -8.90 8.34
CA ILE A 80 0.97 -10.36 8.25
C ILE A 80 1.06 -10.98 9.63
N TYR A 81 1.84 -10.39 10.52
CA TYR A 81 1.96 -10.87 11.90
C TYR A 81 0.60 -10.83 12.61
N ILE A 82 -0.10 -9.72 12.49
CA ILE A 82 -1.43 -9.56 13.09
C ILE A 82 -2.42 -10.56 12.51
N GLU A 83 -2.45 -10.68 11.19
CA GLU A 83 -3.33 -11.64 10.52
C GLU A 83 -3.04 -13.06 10.96
N ASN A 84 -1.78 -13.45 11.03
CA ASN A 84 -1.39 -14.78 11.46
C ASN A 84 -1.76 -15.05 12.93
N ARG A 85 -1.58 -14.07 13.79
CA ARG A 85 -1.95 -14.19 15.19
C ARG A 85 -3.46 -14.37 15.35
N ILE A 86 -4.22 -13.55 14.67
CA ILE A 86 -5.68 -13.64 14.68
C ILE A 86 -6.14 -14.95 14.08
N TYR A 87 -5.53 -15.38 12.99
CA TYR A 87 -5.86 -16.65 12.38
C TYR A 87 -5.67 -17.82 13.34
N ARG A 88 -4.60 -17.81 14.12
CA ARG A 88 -4.36 -18.85 15.14
C ARG A 88 -5.41 -18.80 16.25
N GLU A 89 -5.72 -17.62 16.73
CA GLU A 89 -6.74 -17.46 17.77
C GLU A 89 -8.10 -17.93 17.25
N ILE A 90 -8.43 -17.62 16.04
CA ILE A 90 -9.68 -18.01 15.41
C ILE A 90 -9.70 -19.49 15.13
N SER A 91 -8.61 -20.10 14.74
CA SER A 91 -8.55 -21.55 14.55
C SER A 91 -8.88 -22.29 15.85
N ALA A 92 -8.51 -21.73 16.99
CA ALA A 92 -8.88 -22.28 18.27
C ALA A 92 -10.39 -22.11 18.57
N PHE A 93 -10.99 -21.03 18.08
CA PHE A 93 -12.43 -20.77 18.24
C PHE A 93 -13.30 -21.44 17.19
N CYS A 94 -12.85 -21.47 15.95
CA CYS A 94 -13.65 -21.94 14.82
C CYS A 94 -14.04 -23.40 14.91
N ILE A 95 -13.34 -24.19 15.69
CA ILE A 95 -13.71 -25.56 15.97
C ILE A 95 -15.10 -25.60 16.60
N ASP A 96 -15.40 -24.62 17.43
CA ASP A 96 -16.64 -24.57 18.19
C ASP A 96 -17.65 -23.56 17.63
N ARG A 97 -17.21 -22.61 16.81
CA ARG A 97 -18.04 -21.48 16.40
C ARG A 97 -17.73 -21.05 14.98
N GLN A 98 -18.25 -21.75 14.04
CA GLN A 98 -18.07 -21.51 12.61
C GLN A 98 -18.48 -20.11 12.15
N SER A 99 -19.52 -19.57 12.75
CA SER A 99 -20.04 -18.26 12.39
C SER A 99 -19.07 -17.13 12.70
N ASN A 100 -18.06 -17.36 13.50
CA ASN A 100 -17.09 -16.36 13.88
C ASN A 100 -16.12 -16.01 12.75
N VAL A 101 -16.14 -16.76 11.67
CA VAL A 101 -15.35 -16.45 10.50
C VAL A 101 -15.65 -15.05 9.98
N HIS A 102 -16.91 -14.62 10.07
CA HIS A 102 -17.30 -13.28 9.66
C HIS A 102 -16.73 -12.20 10.56
N GLU A 103 -16.59 -12.48 11.84
CA GLU A 103 -16.02 -11.52 12.78
C GLU A 103 -14.56 -11.21 12.47
N VAL A 104 -13.86 -12.17 11.88
CA VAL A 104 -12.49 -11.98 11.45
C VAL A 104 -12.37 -10.90 10.40
N GLU A 105 -13.28 -10.91 9.45
CA GLU A 105 -13.31 -9.95 8.37
C GLU A 105 -13.61 -8.54 8.85
N GLU A 106 -14.27 -8.43 9.98
CA GLU A 106 -14.64 -7.15 10.57
C GLU A 106 -13.57 -6.57 11.49
N LEU A 107 -12.51 -7.33 11.77
CA LEU A 107 -11.45 -6.83 12.61
C LEU A 107 -10.71 -5.67 11.95
N PRO A 108 -10.39 -4.64 12.73
CA PRO A 108 -9.78 -3.43 12.17
C PRO A 108 -8.30 -3.67 11.85
N PHE A 109 -8.03 -3.85 10.62
CA PHE A 109 -6.67 -3.92 10.13
C PHE A 109 -6.45 -2.91 9.07
#